data_10ddfcab1bb3c3b5ee83b0a9cebe8731
#
_entry.id   10ddfcab1bb3c3b5ee83b0a9cebe8731
#
_cell.length_a   1.000
_cell.length_b   1.000
_cell.length_c   1.000
_cell.angle_alpha   90.00
_cell.angle_beta   90.00
_cell.angle_gamma   90.00
#
_symmetry.space_group_name_H-M   'P 1'
#
loop_
_entity.id
_entity.type
_entity.pdbx_description
1 polymer ?
#
loop_
_entity_poly.entity_id
_entity_poly.type
_entity_poly.pdbx_seq_one_letter_code
_entity_poly.pdbx_strand_id
1 'polypeptide(L)'
;MPRNREQVEQEIKNTLGLVPSFLEHLPDETLDQEWSLFKRWELQETLIPKKYKELMMLAVHAETKCRYCTLFHTEMARMYGATEAEIEEAVLLAKHTVGWSALLNGVREDEDRFARELEQIGEYLSERQAA
;
A
#
# COMPACT_ATOMS: atom_id res chain seq x y z
N MET A 1 23.84 13.80 -13.20
CA MET A 1 24.27 12.42 -13.51
C MET A 1 23.66 11.47 -12.49
N PRO A 2 23.27 10.26 -12.89
CA PRO A 2 22.86 9.25 -11.92
C PRO A 2 24.03 8.92 -10.97
N ARG A 3 23.71 8.65 -9.72
CA ARG A 3 24.70 8.28 -8.70
C ARG A 3 25.19 6.85 -8.96
N ASN A 4 26.45 6.58 -8.63
CA ASN A 4 26.95 5.22 -8.68
C ASN A 4 26.45 4.40 -7.46
N ARG A 5 26.58 3.07 -7.53
CA ARG A 5 26.12 2.14 -6.49
C ARG A 5 26.63 2.52 -5.09
N GLU A 6 27.92 2.79 -4.96
CA GLU A 6 28.53 3.11 -3.66
C GLU A 6 27.90 4.35 -3.01
N GLN A 7 27.62 5.38 -3.78
CA GLN A 7 26.96 6.60 -3.30
C GLN A 7 25.53 6.34 -2.85
N VAL A 8 24.79 5.51 -3.58
CA VAL A 8 23.42 5.14 -3.24
C VAL A 8 23.39 4.26 -1.99
N GLU A 9 24.24 3.25 -1.92
CA GLU A 9 24.33 2.37 -0.75
C GLU A 9 24.76 3.12 0.53
N GLN A 10 25.61 4.13 0.38
CA GLN A 10 25.97 4.99 1.52
C GLN A 10 24.75 5.79 2.02
N GLU A 11 23.91 6.31 1.12
CA GLU A 11 22.67 6.98 1.53
C GLU A 11 21.68 5.99 2.16
N ILE A 12 21.56 4.79 1.60
CA ILE A 12 20.71 3.73 2.18
C ILE A 12 21.16 3.41 3.62
N LYS A 13 22.45 3.22 3.84
CA LYS A 13 23.01 2.99 5.18
C LYS A 13 22.73 4.13 6.13
N ASN A 14 22.86 5.37 5.66
CA ASN A 14 22.60 6.56 6.49
C ASN A 14 21.10 6.66 6.84
N THR A 15 20.23 6.16 5.98
CA THR A 15 18.77 6.23 6.16
C THR A 15 18.21 5.06 6.97
N LEU A 16 18.67 3.83 6.70
CA LEU A 16 18.11 2.59 7.27
C LEU A 16 19.02 1.90 8.28
N GLY A 17 20.27 2.36 8.43
CA GLY A 17 21.27 1.74 9.29
C GLY A 17 22.04 0.59 8.64
N LEU A 18 21.56 0.05 7.55
CA LEU A 18 22.18 -1.02 6.74
C LEU A 18 21.70 -0.93 5.29
N VAL A 19 22.33 -1.67 4.39
CA VAL A 19 21.79 -1.93 3.05
C VAL A 19 20.98 -3.22 3.13
N PRO A 20 19.64 -3.16 3.00
CA PRO A 20 18.84 -4.38 2.98
C PRO A 20 19.18 -5.29 1.81
N SER A 21 19.25 -6.60 2.04
CA SER A 21 19.65 -7.57 1.02
C SER A 21 18.76 -7.55 -0.23
N PHE A 22 17.50 -7.19 -0.12
CA PHE A 22 16.62 -7.11 -1.28
C PHE A 22 17.01 -5.98 -2.25
N LEU A 23 17.66 -4.91 -1.78
CA LEU A 23 18.18 -3.84 -2.64
C LEU A 23 19.49 -4.25 -3.35
N GLU A 24 20.22 -5.22 -2.82
CA GLU A 24 21.45 -5.73 -3.45
C GLU A 24 21.16 -6.45 -4.79
N HIS A 25 19.95 -6.95 -4.98
CA HIS A 25 19.53 -7.62 -6.21
C HIS A 25 19.25 -6.65 -7.37
N LEU A 26 19.13 -5.35 -7.08
CA LEU A 26 18.85 -4.36 -8.13
C LEU A 26 20.11 -4.07 -8.98
N PRO A 27 19.96 -3.96 -10.31
CA PRO A 27 21.07 -3.56 -11.19
C PRO A 27 21.58 -2.16 -10.85
N ASP A 28 22.88 -1.91 -11.10
CA ASP A 28 23.51 -0.61 -10.84
C ASP A 28 22.81 0.53 -11.59
N GLU A 29 22.33 0.26 -12.80
CA GLU A 29 21.69 1.23 -13.68
C GLU A 29 20.35 1.72 -13.15
N THR A 30 19.66 0.93 -12.31
CA THR A 30 18.32 1.23 -11.81
C THR A 30 18.28 1.53 -10.31
N LEU A 31 19.30 1.15 -9.56
CA LEU A 31 19.34 1.26 -8.10
C LEU A 31 19.03 2.68 -7.60
N ASP A 32 19.57 3.71 -8.21
CA ASP A 32 19.35 5.10 -7.82
C ASP A 32 17.88 5.52 -7.99
N GLN A 33 17.27 5.13 -9.10
CA GLN A 33 15.86 5.42 -9.36
C GLN A 33 14.94 4.63 -8.43
N GLU A 34 15.19 3.34 -8.25
CA GLU A 34 14.41 2.47 -7.36
C GLU A 34 14.50 2.92 -5.90
N TRP A 35 15.70 3.30 -5.45
CA TRP A 35 15.86 3.86 -4.11
C TRP A 35 15.11 5.19 -3.93
N SER A 36 15.10 6.04 -4.94
CA SER A 36 14.35 7.29 -4.92
C SER A 36 12.85 7.08 -4.84
N LEU A 37 12.32 6.09 -5.57
CA LEU A 37 10.92 5.68 -5.49
C LEU A 37 10.58 5.05 -4.15
N PHE A 38 11.44 4.17 -3.63
CA PHE A 38 11.28 3.56 -2.32
C PHE A 38 11.19 4.62 -1.20
N LYS A 39 12.12 5.58 -1.19
CA LYS A 39 12.06 6.68 -0.22
C LYS A 39 10.75 7.44 -0.31
N ARG A 40 10.31 7.78 -1.52
CA ARG A 40 9.08 8.56 -1.72
C ARG A 40 7.85 7.83 -1.23
N TRP A 41 7.72 6.56 -1.57
CA TRP A 41 6.47 5.83 -1.32
C TRP A 41 6.44 5.12 0.02
N GLU A 42 7.59 4.66 0.52
CA GLU A 42 7.69 3.87 1.74
C GLU A 42 8.13 4.70 2.98
N LEU A 43 9.00 5.69 2.79
CA LEU A 43 9.64 6.36 3.93
C LEU A 43 9.19 7.81 4.15
N GLN A 44 8.74 8.51 3.13
CA GLN A 44 8.38 9.92 3.22
C GLN A 44 6.90 10.13 3.49
N GLU A 45 6.57 11.20 4.24
CA GLU A 45 5.21 11.71 4.26
C GLU A 45 4.84 12.26 2.88
N THR A 46 3.65 11.88 2.41
CA THR A 46 3.05 12.35 1.16
C THR A 46 1.59 12.75 1.45
N LEU A 47 0.71 12.74 0.45
CA LEU A 47 -0.70 13.04 0.67
C LEU A 47 -1.39 12.08 1.65
N ILE A 48 -0.97 10.81 1.65
CA ILE A 48 -1.45 9.81 2.59
C ILE A 48 -0.37 9.62 3.67
N PRO A 49 -0.71 9.77 4.97
CA PRO A 49 0.22 9.54 6.06
C PRO A 49 0.83 8.13 6.04
N LYS A 50 2.10 8.01 6.45
CA LYS A 50 2.87 6.75 6.39
C LYS A 50 2.15 5.56 7.03
N LYS A 51 1.55 5.73 8.20
CA LYS A 51 0.79 4.67 8.86
C LYS A 51 -0.29 4.06 7.95
N TYR A 52 -1.07 4.90 7.30
CA TYR A 52 -2.16 4.44 6.43
C TYR A 52 -1.65 3.84 5.11
N LYS A 53 -0.55 4.36 4.57
CA LYS A 53 0.11 3.74 3.41
C LYS A 53 0.55 2.31 3.72
N GLU A 54 1.17 2.10 4.87
CA GLU A 54 1.60 0.75 5.27
C GLU A 54 0.42 -0.21 5.49
N LEU A 55 -0.66 0.27 6.11
CA LEU A 55 -1.88 -0.53 6.28
C LEU A 55 -2.53 -0.88 4.93
N MET A 56 -2.54 0.05 3.97
CA MET A 56 -3.04 -0.19 2.61
C MET A 56 -2.18 -1.21 1.86
N MET A 57 -0.86 -1.07 1.92
CA MET A 57 0.07 -1.99 1.27
C MET A 57 0.04 -3.38 1.92
N LEU A 58 -0.13 -3.47 3.24
CA LEU A 58 -0.38 -4.73 3.93
C LEU A 58 -1.64 -5.42 3.39
N ALA A 59 -2.74 -4.69 3.27
CA ALA A 59 -4.00 -5.24 2.73
C ALA A 59 -3.83 -5.75 1.30
N VAL A 60 -3.14 -5.01 0.42
CA VAL A 60 -2.82 -5.43 -0.96
C VAL A 60 -2.02 -6.73 -0.94
N HIS A 61 -0.99 -6.82 -0.11
CA HIS A 61 -0.10 -7.98 -0.09
C HIS A 61 -0.66 -9.18 0.68
N ALA A 62 -1.61 -8.98 1.57
CA ALA A 62 -2.41 -10.07 2.10
C ALA A 62 -3.16 -10.80 0.98
N GLU A 63 -3.69 -10.05 0.00
CA GLU A 63 -4.36 -10.63 -1.18
C GLU A 63 -3.39 -11.23 -2.19
N THR A 64 -2.28 -10.58 -2.50
CA THR A 64 -1.27 -11.11 -3.42
C THR A 64 -0.48 -12.29 -2.86
N LYS A 65 -0.69 -12.64 -1.58
CA LYS A 65 -0.02 -13.73 -0.87
C LYS A 65 1.51 -13.57 -0.77
N CYS A 66 1.98 -12.31 -0.78
CA CYS A 66 3.40 -12.02 -0.64
C CYS A 66 3.81 -12.02 0.84
N ARG A 67 4.40 -13.12 1.31
CA ARG A 67 4.86 -13.25 2.70
C ARG A 67 5.94 -12.24 3.09
N TYR A 68 6.82 -11.86 2.16
CA TYR A 68 7.87 -10.85 2.39
C TYR A 68 7.28 -9.47 2.57
N CYS A 69 6.36 -9.11 1.69
CA CYS A 69 5.69 -7.80 1.71
C CYS A 69 4.78 -7.65 2.92
N THR A 70 4.04 -8.71 3.31
CA THR A 70 3.20 -8.65 4.51
C THR A 70 4.04 -8.50 5.76
N LEU A 71 5.18 -9.18 5.87
CA LEU A 71 6.11 -8.99 6.99
C LEU A 71 6.65 -7.56 7.01
N PHE A 72 7.14 -7.07 5.88
CA PHE A 72 7.69 -5.72 5.76
C PHE A 72 6.68 -4.65 6.18
N HIS A 73 5.50 -4.64 5.56
CA HIS A 73 4.49 -3.61 5.81
C HIS A 73 3.87 -3.71 7.22
N THR A 74 3.79 -4.91 7.80
CA THR A 74 3.37 -5.07 9.19
C THR A 74 4.36 -4.40 10.16
N GLU A 75 5.66 -4.64 9.99
CA GLU A 75 6.68 -4.03 10.84
C GLU A 75 6.77 -2.51 10.63
N MET A 76 6.69 -2.05 9.38
CA MET A 76 6.67 -0.62 9.08
C MET A 76 5.40 0.07 9.63
N ALA A 77 4.24 -0.58 9.57
CA ALA A 77 3.01 -0.06 10.15
C ALA A 77 3.15 0.15 11.66
N ARG A 78 3.72 -0.82 12.39
CA ARG A 78 4.02 -0.69 13.82
C ARG A 78 4.97 0.48 14.09
N MET A 79 6.02 0.60 13.29
CA MET A 79 7.01 1.67 13.41
C MET A 79 6.40 3.06 13.21
N TYR A 80 5.38 3.17 12.36
CA TYR A 80 4.64 4.41 12.11
C TYR A 80 3.38 4.58 13.00
N GLY A 81 3.29 3.79 14.08
CA GLY A 81 2.31 3.97 15.15
C GLY A 81 0.96 3.28 14.94
N ALA A 82 0.87 2.32 14.02
CA ALA A 82 -0.30 1.48 13.91
C ALA A 82 -0.42 0.54 15.12
N THR A 83 -1.62 0.42 15.67
CA THR A 83 -1.92 -0.57 16.71
C THR A 83 -2.11 -1.95 16.10
N GLU A 84 -1.98 -3.00 16.91
CA GLU A 84 -2.28 -4.38 16.46
C GLU A 84 -3.73 -4.50 15.96
N ALA A 85 -4.66 -3.81 16.60
CA ALA A 85 -6.07 -3.78 16.17
C ALA A 85 -6.24 -3.15 14.78
N GLU A 86 -5.53 -2.06 14.48
CA GLU A 86 -5.55 -1.43 13.14
C GLU A 86 -4.93 -2.35 12.08
N ILE A 87 -3.85 -3.08 12.43
CA ILE A 87 -3.21 -4.05 11.54
C ILE A 87 -4.16 -5.21 11.22
N GLU A 88 -4.82 -5.78 12.24
CA GLU A 88 -5.82 -6.83 12.08
C GLU A 88 -7.00 -6.35 11.24
N GLU A 89 -7.50 -5.15 11.48
CA GLU A 89 -8.61 -4.55 10.73
C GLU A 89 -8.25 -4.37 9.25
N ALA A 90 -7.03 -3.92 8.92
CA ALA A 90 -6.57 -3.80 7.54
C ALA A 90 -6.63 -5.14 6.80
N VAL A 91 -6.24 -6.23 7.44
CA VAL A 91 -6.31 -7.59 6.87
C VAL A 91 -7.76 -8.06 6.74
N LEU A 92 -8.62 -7.77 7.73
CA LEU A 92 -10.06 -8.08 7.67
C LEU A 92 -10.76 -7.30 6.55
N LEU A 93 -10.39 -6.05 6.31
CA LEU A 93 -10.89 -5.24 5.18
C LEU A 93 -10.47 -5.85 3.83
N ALA A 94 -9.25 -6.35 3.72
CA ALA A 94 -8.79 -7.06 2.51
C ALA A 94 -9.68 -8.29 2.24
N LYS A 95 -9.90 -9.13 3.24
CA LYS A 95 -10.81 -10.28 3.14
C LYS A 95 -12.22 -9.86 2.73
N HIS A 96 -12.76 -8.82 3.35
CA HIS A 96 -14.12 -8.35 3.10
C HIS A 96 -14.27 -7.83 1.67
N THR A 97 -13.40 -6.95 1.22
CA THR A 97 -13.51 -6.34 -0.13
C THR A 97 -13.25 -7.34 -1.24
N VAL A 98 -12.33 -8.28 -1.05
CA VAL A 98 -12.08 -9.38 -2.02
C VAL A 98 -13.30 -10.29 -2.14
N GLY A 99 -14.02 -10.51 -1.05
CA GLY A 99 -15.28 -11.26 -1.06
C GLY A 99 -16.33 -10.64 -2.00
N TRP A 100 -16.46 -9.32 -2.01
CA TRP A 100 -17.32 -8.60 -2.98
C TRP A 100 -16.86 -8.79 -4.41
N SER A 101 -15.57 -8.74 -4.67
CA SER A 101 -15.03 -9.00 -6.00
C SER A 101 -15.39 -10.41 -6.48
N ALA A 102 -15.27 -11.41 -5.64
CA ALA A 102 -15.65 -12.78 -5.98
C ALA A 102 -17.14 -12.90 -6.30
N LEU A 103 -18.02 -12.28 -5.51
CA LEU A 103 -19.46 -12.29 -5.73
C LEU A 103 -19.83 -11.60 -7.05
N LEU A 104 -19.44 -10.34 -7.22
CA LEU A 104 -19.84 -9.51 -8.36
C LEU A 104 -19.35 -10.09 -9.69
N ASN A 105 -18.12 -10.57 -9.73
CA ASN A 105 -17.59 -11.26 -10.90
C ASN A 105 -18.24 -12.63 -11.13
N GLY A 106 -18.50 -13.38 -10.08
CA GLY A 106 -19.12 -14.70 -10.16
C GLY A 106 -20.55 -14.67 -10.67
N VAL A 107 -21.36 -13.70 -10.24
CA VAL A 107 -22.73 -13.51 -10.74
C VAL A 107 -22.80 -12.70 -12.04
N ARG A 108 -21.69 -12.16 -12.50
CA ARG A 108 -21.61 -11.29 -13.70
C ARG A 108 -22.56 -10.10 -13.58
N GLU A 109 -22.39 -9.34 -12.50
CA GLU A 109 -23.18 -8.12 -12.26
C GLU A 109 -23.12 -7.17 -13.47
N ASP A 110 -24.25 -6.53 -13.79
CA ASP A 110 -24.34 -5.55 -14.88
C ASP A 110 -23.63 -4.25 -14.48
N GLU A 111 -22.52 -3.95 -15.16
CA GLU A 111 -21.68 -2.79 -14.83
C GLU A 111 -22.40 -1.45 -14.99
N ASP A 112 -23.22 -1.30 -16.03
CA ASP A 112 -23.95 -0.05 -16.28
C ASP A 112 -25.05 0.17 -15.24
N ARG A 113 -25.73 -0.87 -14.85
CA ARG A 113 -26.69 -0.84 -13.74
C ARG A 113 -25.99 -0.51 -12.43
N PHE A 114 -24.90 -1.20 -12.13
CA PHE A 114 -24.11 -0.97 -10.91
C PHE A 114 -23.63 0.49 -10.82
N ALA A 115 -23.13 1.07 -11.91
CA ALA A 115 -22.70 2.47 -11.95
C ALA A 115 -23.86 3.43 -11.65
N ARG A 116 -25.03 3.24 -12.28
CA ARG A 116 -26.21 4.08 -12.02
C ARG A 116 -26.70 3.97 -10.57
N GLU A 117 -26.67 2.78 -9.99
CA GLU A 117 -27.05 2.57 -8.58
C GLU A 117 -26.08 3.30 -7.64
N LEU A 118 -24.78 3.31 -7.93
CA LEU A 118 -23.79 4.07 -7.15
C LEU A 118 -24.04 5.57 -7.20
N GLU A 119 -24.40 6.13 -8.36
CA GLU A 119 -24.77 7.55 -8.48
C GLU A 119 -26.00 7.87 -7.61
N GLN A 120 -27.06 7.06 -7.68
CA GLN A 120 -28.28 7.23 -6.87
C GLN A 120 -27.99 7.12 -5.36
N ILE A 121 -27.13 6.19 -4.95
CA ILE A 121 -26.70 6.06 -3.55
C ILE A 121 -25.94 7.31 -3.12
N GLY A 122 -25.04 7.81 -3.95
CA GLY A 122 -24.27 9.03 -3.69
C GLY A 122 -25.16 10.26 -3.51
N GLU A 123 -26.13 10.45 -4.39
CA GLU A 123 -27.13 11.52 -4.30
C GLU A 123 -27.94 11.44 -3.00
N TYR A 124 -28.49 10.27 -2.72
CA TYR A 124 -29.30 10.05 -1.51
C TYR A 124 -28.52 10.32 -0.22
N LEU A 125 -27.27 9.83 -0.12
CA LEU A 125 -26.43 10.06 1.05
C LEU A 125 -26.02 11.53 1.22
N SER A 126 -25.76 12.25 0.10
CA SER A 126 -25.41 13.66 0.12
C SER A 126 -26.59 14.53 0.61
N GLU A 127 -27.81 14.24 0.17
CA GLU A 127 -29.03 14.93 0.62
C GLU A 127 -29.24 14.77 2.12
N ARG A 128 -29.00 13.59 2.69
CA ARG A 128 -29.13 13.32 4.11
C ARG A 128 -28.07 14.01 4.98
N GLN A 129 -26.86 14.21 4.45
CA GLN A 129 -25.81 14.95 5.15
C GLN A 129 -26.06 16.46 5.16
N ALA A 130 -26.78 16.99 4.18
CA ALA A 130 -27.13 18.40 4.08
C ALA A 130 -28.38 18.79 4.93
N ALA A 131 -29.14 17.83 5.39
CA ALA A 131 -30.33 18.02 6.23
C ALA A 131 -30.00 17.98 7.72
#